data_d43a6d3099e092f77669e724bc5f1134
#
_entry.id   d43a6d3099e092f77669e724bc5f1134
#
_cell.length_a   1.000
_cell.length_b   1.000
_cell.length_c   1.000
_cell.angle_alpha   90.00
_cell.angle_beta   90.00
_cell.angle_gamma   90.00
#
_symmetry.space_group_name_H-M   'P 1'
#
loop_
_entity.id
_entity.type
_entity.pdbx_description
1 polymer ?
#
loop_
_entity_poly.entity_id
_entity_poly.type
_entity_poly.pdbx_seq_one_letter_code
_entity_poly.pdbx_strand_id
1 'polypeptide(L)'
;MRASYFLNKLDGLTESIFIADGKEFQHGSTVIKFSPPVFHGTNSRLGYVLEVSISCCDEKLVYTSDVEGPSVEEQAAFIIEENPDLLILDGPMTYMLGYRYSSESLKRSIENINRIIGETSVKDIILDHHFMRDLNYKEHLGEVYECAAENGVRVLNAAEYVGRATDTLEARRKELYGH
;
A
#
# COMPACT_ATOMS: atom_id res chain seq x y z
N MET A 1 3.54 3.94 -25.00
CA MET A 1 2.57 3.17 -25.81
C MET A 1 1.23 2.90 -25.09
N ARG A 2 1.21 2.33 -23.85
CA ARG A 2 -0.07 2.07 -23.13
C ARG A 2 -0.79 3.34 -22.67
N ALA A 3 -0.05 4.33 -22.14
CA ALA A 3 -0.62 5.61 -21.68
C ALA A 3 -1.30 6.37 -22.83
N SER A 4 -0.64 6.50 -23.99
CA SER A 4 -1.21 7.16 -25.16
C SER A 4 -2.48 6.47 -25.68
N TYR A 5 -2.50 5.13 -25.65
CA TYR A 5 -3.71 4.38 -26.01
C TYR A 5 -4.87 4.67 -25.06
N PHE A 6 -4.59 4.69 -23.75
CA PHE A 6 -5.60 5.00 -22.74
C PHE A 6 -6.13 6.42 -22.88
N LEU A 7 -5.24 7.41 -23.02
CA LEU A 7 -5.62 8.81 -23.21
C LEU A 7 -6.53 9.00 -24.43
N ASN A 8 -6.20 8.34 -25.55
CA ASN A 8 -7.04 8.39 -26.75
C ASN A 8 -8.43 7.78 -26.55
N LYS A 9 -8.58 6.83 -25.62
CA LYS A 9 -9.88 6.26 -25.27
C LYS A 9 -10.75 7.15 -24.38
N LEU A 10 -10.13 8.12 -23.70
CA LEU A 10 -10.83 9.11 -22.89
C LEU A 10 -11.29 10.33 -23.69
N ASP A 11 -10.81 10.48 -24.93
CA ASP A 11 -11.18 11.59 -25.80
C ASP A 11 -12.70 11.62 -26.05
N GLY A 12 -13.30 12.77 -25.79
CA GLY A 12 -14.76 12.96 -25.86
C GLY A 12 -15.58 12.35 -24.73
N LEU A 13 -14.92 11.64 -23.75
CA LEU A 13 -15.60 11.07 -22.56
C LEU A 13 -15.40 11.90 -21.31
N THR A 14 -14.40 12.79 -21.29
CA THR A 14 -14.03 13.61 -20.12
C THR A 14 -13.90 15.07 -20.54
N GLU A 15 -14.22 15.99 -19.62
CA GLU A 15 -14.01 17.43 -19.84
C GLU A 15 -12.53 17.82 -19.72
N SER A 16 -11.78 17.13 -18.88
CA SER A 16 -10.37 17.39 -18.65
C SER A 16 -9.63 16.14 -18.14
N ILE A 17 -8.33 16.08 -18.40
CA ILE A 17 -7.42 15.03 -17.95
C ILE A 17 -6.22 15.71 -17.31
N PHE A 18 -5.86 15.32 -16.12
CA PHE A 18 -4.71 15.81 -15.37
C PHE A 18 -3.70 14.68 -15.14
N ILE A 19 -2.42 14.98 -15.32
CA ILE A 19 -1.33 14.11 -14.89
C ILE A 19 -1.12 14.37 -13.40
N ALA A 20 -1.18 13.32 -12.59
CA ALA A 20 -1.21 13.42 -11.12
C ALA A 20 0.16 13.36 -10.45
N ASP A 21 1.21 12.89 -11.16
CA ASP A 21 2.56 12.67 -10.60
C ASP A 21 3.05 13.86 -9.77
N GLY A 22 3.21 13.67 -8.46
CA GLY A 22 3.68 14.69 -7.52
C GLY A 22 2.77 15.90 -7.37
N LYS A 23 1.47 15.79 -7.70
CA LYS A 23 0.52 16.90 -7.65
C LYS A 23 -0.50 16.76 -6.55
N GLU A 24 -1.08 17.92 -6.23
CA GLU A 24 -2.18 18.07 -5.29
C GLU A 24 -3.41 18.62 -6.00
N PHE A 25 -4.56 18.11 -5.64
CA PHE A 25 -5.87 18.56 -6.12
C PHE A 25 -6.77 18.82 -4.94
N GLN A 26 -7.51 19.94 -4.98
CA GLN A 26 -8.48 20.29 -3.95
C GLN A 26 -9.90 20.28 -4.51
N HIS A 27 -10.80 19.64 -3.77
CA HIS A 27 -12.23 19.67 -4.06
C HIS A 27 -13.02 19.91 -2.77
N GLY A 28 -13.53 21.12 -2.62
CA GLY A 28 -14.15 21.55 -1.36
C GLY A 28 -13.15 21.50 -0.20
N SER A 29 -13.49 20.79 0.86
CA SER A 29 -12.60 20.54 2.01
C SER A 29 -11.67 19.36 1.85
N THR A 30 -11.79 18.59 0.75
CA THR A 30 -10.94 17.42 0.51
C THR A 30 -9.72 17.82 -0.31
N VAL A 31 -8.55 17.41 0.17
CA VAL A 31 -7.27 17.53 -0.55
C VAL A 31 -6.79 16.14 -0.92
N ILE A 32 -6.42 15.94 -2.18
CA ILE A 32 -5.86 14.70 -2.70
C ILE A 32 -4.46 15.01 -3.21
N LYS A 33 -3.44 14.44 -2.56
CA LYS A 33 -2.03 14.61 -2.94
C LYS A 33 -1.47 13.29 -3.45
N PHE A 34 -0.74 13.33 -4.53
CA PHE A 34 -0.08 12.18 -5.12
C PHE A 34 1.42 12.26 -4.91
N SER A 35 2.05 11.13 -4.64
CA SER A 35 3.51 11.04 -4.56
C SER A 35 4.16 11.34 -5.93
N PRO A 36 5.45 11.67 -5.99
CA PRO A 36 6.25 11.36 -7.16
C PRO A 36 6.12 9.86 -7.51
N PRO A 37 6.37 9.47 -8.79
CA PRO A 37 6.34 8.05 -9.16
C PRO A 37 7.34 7.23 -8.35
N VAL A 38 6.87 6.23 -7.62
CA VAL A 38 7.68 5.25 -6.89
C VAL A 38 7.69 3.92 -7.64
N PHE A 39 8.65 3.05 -7.36
CA PHE A 39 8.71 1.74 -8.00
C PHE A 39 7.50 0.87 -7.63
N HIS A 40 6.95 0.17 -8.63
CA HIS A 40 6.16 -1.01 -8.39
C HIS A 40 7.12 -2.14 -7.99
N GLY A 41 7.23 -2.41 -6.69
CA GLY A 41 8.23 -3.30 -6.11
C GLY A 41 9.57 -2.63 -5.85
N THR A 42 10.67 -3.37 -6.02
CA THR A 42 12.01 -2.95 -5.59
C THR A 42 12.83 -2.20 -6.65
N ASN A 43 12.32 -2.10 -7.88
CA ASN A 43 13.03 -1.47 -9.01
C ASN A 43 12.07 -1.12 -10.17
N SER A 44 12.60 -0.47 -11.20
CA SER A 44 11.82 0.02 -12.35
C SER A 44 11.30 -1.07 -13.30
N ARG A 45 11.55 -2.34 -13.05
CA ARG A 45 11.26 -3.45 -13.99
C ARG A 45 9.75 -3.59 -14.29
N LEU A 46 8.93 -3.44 -13.26
CA LEU A 46 7.46 -3.50 -13.36
C LEU A 46 6.84 -2.12 -13.64
N GLY A 47 7.64 -1.06 -13.63
CA GLY A 47 7.20 0.31 -13.82
C GLY A 47 7.06 1.05 -12.50
N TYR A 48 6.12 2.01 -12.49
CA TYR A 48 5.94 2.93 -11.38
C TYR A 48 4.46 3.01 -11.01
N VAL A 49 4.20 3.33 -9.75
CA VAL A 49 2.89 3.62 -9.19
C VAL A 49 2.92 4.97 -8.47
N LEU A 50 1.76 5.51 -8.13
CA LEU A 50 1.61 6.69 -7.28
C LEU A 50 0.96 6.27 -5.98
N GLU A 51 1.52 6.71 -4.88
CA GLU A 51 0.86 6.69 -3.59
C GLU A 51 -0.06 7.90 -3.50
N VAL A 52 -1.14 7.77 -2.74
CA VAL A 52 -2.18 8.80 -2.66
C VAL A 52 -2.47 9.12 -1.21
N SER A 53 -2.42 10.42 -0.87
CA SER A 53 -2.89 10.95 0.40
C SER A 53 -4.22 11.67 0.18
N ILE A 54 -5.20 11.37 1.01
CA ILE A 54 -6.52 12.02 1.01
C ILE A 54 -6.76 12.58 2.40
N SER A 55 -6.93 13.91 2.50
CA SER A 55 -7.25 14.57 3.75
C SER A 55 -8.58 15.32 3.68
N CYS A 56 -9.38 15.18 4.74
CA CYS A 56 -10.62 15.90 4.92
C CYS A 56 -10.96 16.00 6.41
N CYS A 57 -11.38 17.17 6.87
CA CYS A 57 -11.93 17.36 8.23
C CYS A 57 -11.00 16.86 9.36
N ASP A 58 -9.71 17.16 9.25
CA ASP A 58 -8.65 16.79 10.19
C ASP A 58 -8.32 15.28 10.22
N GLU A 59 -8.84 14.48 9.29
CA GLU A 59 -8.48 13.07 9.10
C GLU A 59 -7.68 12.90 7.81
N LYS A 60 -6.70 12.03 7.84
CA LYS A 60 -5.85 11.73 6.68
C LYS A 60 -5.71 10.23 6.47
N LEU A 61 -5.97 9.81 5.24
CA LEU A 61 -5.73 8.46 4.74
C LEU A 61 -4.59 8.49 3.72
N VAL A 62 -3.68 7.53 3.81
CA VAL A 62 -2.73 7.22 2.73
C VAL A 62 -3.01 5.83 2.17
N TYR A 63 -3.02 5.72 0.84
CA TYR A 63 -3.08 4.47 0.09
C TYR A 63 -1.82 4.32 -0.74
N THR A 64 -1.08 3.24 -0.53
CA THR A 64 0.23 3.05 -1.16
C THR A 64 0.18 2.60 -2.61
N SER A 65 -1.01 2.25 -3.13
CA SER A 65 -1.10 1.57 -4.41
C SER A 65 -0.31 0.24 -4.41
N ASP A 66 0.10 -0.26 -5.56
CA ASP A 66 0.73 -1.57 -5.76
C ASP A 66 2.27 -1.47 -5.60
N VAL A 67 2.73 -1.20 -4.37
CA VAL A 67 4.17 -1.03 -4.08
C VAL A 67 4.92 -2.32 -3.76
N GLU A 68 4.22 -3.43 -3.59
CA GLU A 68 4.77 -4.74 -3.19
C GLU A 68 5.57 -4.68 -1.86
N GLY A 69 5.13 -3.84 -0.93
CA GLY A 69 5.79 -3.55 0.33
C GLY A 69 6.72 -2.34 0.24
N PRO A 70 6.79 -1.47 1.27
CA PRO A 70 7.66 -0.30 1.27
C PRO A 70 9.12 -0.72 1.47
N SER A 71 9.69 -1.46 0.51
CA SER A 71 11.04 -2.03 0.59
C SER A 71 12.15 -1.07 0.14
N VAL A 72 11.78 0.08 -0.44
CA VAL A 72 12.69 1.17 -0.80
C VAL A 72 12.30 2.45 -0.07
N GLU A 73 13.29 3.31 0.19
CA GLU A 73 13.13 4.51 1.02
C GLU A 73 12.03 5.45 0.49
N GLU A 74 11.96 5.64 -0.80
CA GLU A 74 11.01 6.56 -1.44
C GLU A 74 9.54 6.16 -1.21
N GLN A 75 9.25 4.85 -1.05
CA GLN A 75 7.91 4.33 -0.74
C GLN A 75 7.51 4.62 0.71
N ALA A 76 8.46 4.58 1.64
CA ALA A 76 8.18 4.91 3.04
C ALA A 76 8.17 6.43 3.30
N ALA A 77 9.01 7.18 2.59
CA ALA A 77 9.20 8.61 2.81
C ALA A 77 7.90 9.41 2.60
N PHE A 78 7.13 9.12 1.55
CA PHE A 78 5.85 9.78 1.30
C PHE A 78 4.84 9.52 2.43
N ILE A 79 4.76 8.29 2.92
CA ILE A 79 3.84 7.91 4.02
C ILE A 79 4.22 8.68 5.29
N ILE A 80 5.52 8.74 5.62
CA ILE A 80 6.03 9.43 6.80
C ILE A 80 5.78 10.94 6.68
N GLU A 81 6.06 11.55 5.51
CA GLU A 81 5.81 12.97 5.26
C GLU A 81 4.32 13.31 5.43
N GLU A 82 3.44 12.47 4.89
CA GLU A 82 1.99 12.69 4.96
C GLU A 82 1.41 12.47 6.35
N ASN A 83 2.05 11.66 7.20
CA ASN A 83 1.64 11.41 8.59
C ASN A 83 0.13 11.07 8.70
N PRO A 84 -0.33 9.93 8.16
CA PRO A 84 -1.75 9.58 8.10
C PRO A 84 -2.31 9.10 9.44
N ASP A 85 -3.65 9.22 9.60
CA ASP A 85 -4.39 8.52 10.66
C ASP A 85 -4.70 7.07 10.28
N LEU A 86 -4.95 6.82 8.98
CA LEU A 86 -5.25 5.53 8.39
C LEU A 86 -4.32 5.26 7.21
N LEU A 87 -3.66 4.11 7.22
CA LEU A 87 -2.81 3.66 6.13
C LEU A 87 -3.40 2.39 5.50
N ILE A 88 -3.66 2.42 4.20
CA ILE A 88 -3.91 1.20 3.42
C ILE A 88 -2.59 0.84 2.74
N LEU A 89 -1.98 -0.24 3.20
CA LEU A 89 -0.62 -0.64 2.89
C LEU A 89 -0.62 -1.92 2.03
N ASP A 90 -0.17 -1.78 0.79
CA ASP A 90 0.18 -2.97 0.00
C ASP A 90 1.51 -3.52 0.50
N GLY A 91 1.55 -4.80 0.74
CA GLY A 91 2.63 -5.40 1.47
C GLY A 91 3.55 -6.29 0.68
N PRO A 92 4.60 -6.77 1.33
CA PRO A 92 5.56 -7.64 0.70
C PRO A 92 4.92 -8.92 0.15
N MET A 93 5.42 -9.35 -0.99
CA MET A 93 4.99 -10.60 -1.64
C MET A 93 5.51 -11.83 -0.90
N THR A 94 5.07 -12.06 0.34
CA THR A 94 5.55 -13.19 1.16
C THR A 94 5.29 -14.55 0.51
N TYR A 95 4.21 -14.68 -0.25
CA TYR A 95 3.89 -15.89 -1.04
C TYR A 95 4.90 -16.19 -2.16
N MET A 96 5.79 -15.24 -2.48
CA MET A 96 6.87 -15.38 -3.47
C MET A 96 8.26 -15.35 -2.85
N LEU A 97 8.35 -15.42 -1.52
CA LEU A 97 9.60 -15.36 -0.77
C LEU A 97 10.55 -16.50 -1.21
N GLY A 98 11.81 -16.15 -1.45
CA GLY A 98 12.83 -17.06 -1.97
C GLY A 98 12.78 -17.29 -3.48
N TYR A 99 11.76 -16.81 -4.19
CA TYR A 99 11.64 -16.94 -5.65
C TYR A 99 11.69 -15.59 -6.37
N ARG A 100 10.70 -14.73 -6.15
CA ARG A 100 10.64 -13.37 -6.75
C ARG A 100 10.82 -12.26 -5.74
N TYR A 101 10.65 -12.58 -4.47
CA TYR A 101 10.82 -11.65 -3.37
C TYR A 101 11.95 -12.14 -2.47
N SER A 102 12.95 -11.30 -2.22
CA SER A 102 14.12 -11.69 -1.42
C SER A 102 13.88 -11.51 0.07
N SER A 103 14.57 -12.28 0.91
CA SER A 103 14.55 -12.07 2.36
C SER A 103 15.06 -10.69 2.75
N GLU A 104 16.00 -10.12 1.99
CA GLU A 104 16.50 -8.76 2.20
C GLU A 104 15.41 -7.71 1.92
N SER A 105 14.61 -7.91 0.85
CA SER A 105 13.48 -7.02 0.56
C SER A 105 12.40 -7.11 1.64
N LEU A 106 12.12 -8.31 2.14
CA LEU A 106 11.20 -8.50 3.27
C LEU A 106 11.68 -7.77 4.52
N LYS A 107 12.96 -7.94 4.87
CA LYS A 107 13.56 -7.27 6.02
C LYS A 107 13.43 -5.75 5.92
N ARG A 108 13.78 -5.17 4.77
CA ARG A 108 13.63 -3.73 4.53
C ARG A 108 12.17 -3.27 4.62
N SER A 109 11.23 -4.06 4.10
CA SER A 109 9.80 -3.74 4.24
C SER A 109 9.38 -3.70 5.70
N ILE A 110 9.81 -4.67 6.51
CA ILE A 110 9.54 -4.71 7.95
C ILE A 110 10.15 -3.49 8.65
N GLU A 111 11.42 -3.18 8.37
CA GLU A 111 12.11 -2.01 8.92
C GLU A 111 11.38 -0.70 8.58
N ASN A 112 10.95 -0.54 7.33
CA ASN A 112 10.23 0.66 6.90
C ASN A 112 8.81 0.74 7.49
N ILE A 113 8.09 -0.39 7.61
CA ILE A 113 6.77 -0.41 8.28
C ILE A 113 6.93 -0.03 9.75
N ASN A 114 7.93 -0.55 10.45
CA ASN A 114 8.21 -0.20 11.84
C ASN A 114 8.59 1.28 11.99
N ARG A 115 9.33 1.85 11.04
CA ARG A 115 9.60 3.30 11.00
C ARG A 115 8.31 4.11 10.81
N ILE A 116 7.44 3.70 9.88
CA ILE A 116 6.13 4.36 9.68
C ILE A 116 5.33 4.35 10.98
N ILE A 117 5.27 3.22 11.68
CA ILE A 117 4.59 3.10 12.98
C ILE A 117 5.20 4.04 14.02
N GLY A 118 6.53 4.11 14.10
CA GLY A 118 7.21 4.91 15.13
C GLY A 118 7.32 6.42 14.82
N GLU A 119 7.29 6.80 13.54
CA GLU A 119 7.53 8.18 13.09
C GLU A 119 6.24 8.92 12.69
N THR A 120 5.08 8.24 12.69
CA THR A 120 3.80 8.84 12.31
C THR A 120 2.74 8.73 13.41
N SER A 121 1.62 9.41 13.22
CA SER A 121 0.44 9.36 14.09
C SER A 121 -0.57 8.29 13.66
N VAL A 122 -0.16 7.32 12.82
CA VAL A 122 -1.05 6.29 12.29
C VAL A 122 -1.70 5.49 13.40
N LYS A 123 -3.02 5.30 13.30
CA LYS A 123 -3.82 4.53 14.26
C LYS A 123 -4.13 3.13 13.74
N ASP A 124 -4.39 3.06 12.45
CA ASP A 124 -4.80 1.84 11.76
C ASP A 124 -3.99 1.63 10.49
N ILE A 125 -3.44 0.44 10.34
CA ILE A 125 -2.81 -0.04 9.10
C ILE A 125 -3.66 -1.18 8.57
N ILE A 126 -4.24 -0.98 7.39
CA ILE A 126 -4.98 -2.02 6.66
C ILE A 126 -4.05 -2.67 5.65
N LEU A 127 -3.77 -3.94 5.86
CA LEU A 127 -2.96 -4.74 4.96
C LEU A 127 -3.75 -5.08 3.69
N ASP A 128 -3.19 -4.75 2.52
CA ASP A 128 -3.84 -4.90 1.22
C ASP A 128 -3.35 -6.15 0.46
N HIS A 129 -3.68 -6.26 -0.78
CA HIS A 129 -3.81 -7.45 -1.61
C HIS A 129 -2.60 -8.38 -1.71
N HIS A 130 -1.35 -7.91 -1.71
CA HIS A 130 -0.19 -8.81 -1.75
C HIS A 130 -0.05 -9.65 -0.48
N PHE A 131 -0.31 -9.07 0.69
CA PHE A 131 -0.37 -9.85 1.93
C PHE A 131 -1.46 -10.93 1.87
N MET A 132 -2.60 -10.59 1.27
CA MET A 132 -3.78 -11.47 1.24
C MET A 132 -3.63 -12.66 0.27
N ARG A 133 -2.53 -12.76 -0.44
CA ARG A 133 -2.16 -13.92 -1.27
C ARG A 133 -1.37 -14.99 -0.51
N ASP A 134 -1.04 -14.76 0.76
CA ASP A 134 -0.33 -15.68 1.65
C ASP A 134 -1.16 -15.96 2.89
N LEU A 135 -1.47 -17.23 3.15
CA LEU A 135 -2.18 -17.63 4.37
C LEU A 135 -1.35 -17.41 5.65
N ASN A 136 -0.02 -17.39 5.50
CA ASN A 136 0.93 -17.29 6.60
C ASN A 136 1.54 -15.88 6.74
N TYR A 137 0.97 -14.86 6.07
CA TYR A 137 1.55 -13.51 6.07
C TYR A 137 1.82 -12.96 7.48
N LYS A 138 0.98 -13.30 8.46
CA LYS A 138 1.14 -12.86 9.85
C LYS A 138 2.42 -13.38 10.50
N GLU A 139 2.85 -14.60 10.15
CA GLU A 139 4.09 -15.19 10.66
C GLU A 139 5.31 -14.41 10.18
N HIS A 140 5.27 -13.89 8.96
CA HIS A 140 6.33 -13.07 8.38
C HIS A 140 6.40 -11.65 8.96
N LEU A 141 5.32 -11.19 9.59
CA LEU A 141 5.17 -9.84 10.13
C LEU A 141 5.22 -9.77 11.67
N GLY A 142 5.76 -10.79 12.35
CA GLY A 142 5.82 -10.82 13.80
C GLY A 142 6.37 -9.54 14.42
N GLU A 143 7.52 -9.04 13.92
CA GLU A 143 8.16 -7.80 14.37
C GLU A 143 7.27 -6.56 14.14
N VAL A 144 6.48 -6.53 13.08
CA VAL A 144 5.54 -5.43 12.81
C VAL A 144 4.40 -5.43 13.83
N TYR A 145 3.84 -6.61 14.14
CA TYR A 145 2.78 -6.71 15.16
C TYR A 145 3.27 -6.35 16.56
N GLU A 146 4.52 -6.71 16.90
CA GLU A 146 5.14 -6.34 18.17
C GLU A 146 5.34 -4.81 18.26
N CYS A 147 5.94 -4.22 17.24
CA CYS A 147 6.12 -2.76 17.15
C CYS A 147 4.77 -2.01 17.20
N ALA A 148 3.77 -2.49 16.49
CA ALA A 148 2.43 -1.90 16.48
C ALA A 148 1.77 -1.96 17.87
N ALA A 149 1.90 -3.08 18.58
CA ALA A 149 1.35 -3.22 19.93
C ALA A 149 2.01 -2.26 20.93
N GLU A 150 3.32 -2.05 20.83
CA GLU A 150 4.07 -1.11 21.66
C GLU A 150 3.67 0.36 21.42
N ASN A 151 3.26 0.69 20.19
CA ASN A 151 2.87 2.04 19.79
C ASN A 151 1.34 2.27 19.79
N GLY A 152 0.54 1.26 20.16
CA GLY A 152 -0.92 1.37 20.18
C GLY A 152 -1.56 1.43 18.79
N VAL A 153 -0.87 0.96 17.76
CA VAL A 153 -1.34 0.91 16.36
C VAL A 153 -2.01 -0.45 16.09
N ARG A 154 -3.11 -0.44 15.35
CA ARG A 154 -3.78 -1.66 14.92
C ARG A 154 -3.32 -2.03 13.51
N VAL A 155 -2.81 -3.25 13.34
CA VAL A 155 -2.45 -3.81 12.03
C VAL A 155 -3.46 -4.90 11.68
N LEU A 156 -4.29 -4.66 10.69
CA LEU A 156 -5.48 -5.46 10.37
C LEU A 156 -5.56 -5.70 8.86
N ASN A 157 -6.25 -6.73 8.41
CA ASN A 157 -6.73 -6.75 7.04
C ASN A 157 -8.11 -6.07 6.93
N ALA A 158 -8.58 -5.83 5.70
CA ALA A 158 -9.83 -5.10 5.46
C ALA A 158 -11.07 -5.79 6.09
N ALA A 159 -11.09 -7.13 6.15
CA ALA A 159 -12.18 -7.86 6.80
C ALA A 159 -12.17 -7.65 8.31
N GLU A 160 -11.00 -7.77 8.94
CA GLU A 160 -10.82 -7.53 10.38
C GLU A 160 -11.18 -6.08 10.75
N TYR A 161 -10.80 -5.11 9.91
CA TYR A 161 -11.10 -3.69 10.12
C TYR A 161 -12.62 -3.43 10.21
N VAL A 162 -13.42 -4.13 9.42
CA VAL A 162 -14.90 -4.02 9.45
C VAL A 162 -15.57 -5.08 10.33
N GLY A 163 -14.83 -5.78 11.20
CA GLY A 163 -15.35 -6.75 12.14
C GLY A 163 -15.85 -8.05 11.50
N ARG A 164 -15.32 -8.45 10.37
CA ARG A 164 -15.65 -9.68 9.65
C ARG A 164 -14.53 -10.72 9.76
N ALA A 165 -14.88 -11.98 9.59
CA ALA A 165 -13.90 -13.06 9.47
C ALA A 165 -13.08 -12.89 8.18
N THR A 166 -11.76 -13.14 8.30
CA THR A 166 -10.85 -13.14 7.15
C THR A 166 -11.11 -14.35 6.27
N ASP A 167 -11.33 -14.12 4.97
CA ASP A 167 -11.40 -15.16 3.94
C ASP A 167 -10.60 -14.70 2.71
N THR A 168 -9.35 -15.14 2.63
CA THR A 168 -8.40 -14.77 1.58
C THR A 168 -8.55 -15.70 0.37
N LEU A 169 -9.55 -15.43 -0.47
CA LEU A 169 -9.90 -16.29 -1.62
C LEU A 169 -8.73 -16.52 -2.58
N GLU A 170 -7.91 -15.49 -2.83
CA GLU A 170 -6.76 -15.62 -3.73
C GLU A 170 -5.67 -16.53 -3.16
N ALA A 171 -5.41 -16.49 -1.86
CA ALA A 171 -4.48 -17.41 -1.20
C ALA A 171 -4.98 -18.88 -1.25
N ARG A 172 -6.29 -19.06 -1.29
CA ARG A 172 -6.98 -20.36 -1.34
C ARG A 172 -7.36 -20.79 -2.76
N ARG A 173 -6.87 -20.08 -3.78
CA ARG A 173 -7.25 -20.32 -5.19
C ARG A 173 -7.11 -21.79 -5.61
N LYS A 174 -5.99 -22.45 -5.25
CA LYS A 174 -5.77 -23.87 -5.57
C LYS A 174 -6.80 -24.79 -4.91
N GLU A 175 -7.16 -24.51 -3.66
CA GLU A 175 -8.19 -25.26 -2.93
C GLU A 175 -9.55 -25.09 -3.59
N LEU A 176 -9.91 -23.86 -3.96
CA LEU A 176 -11.22 -23.52 -4.48
C LEU A 176 -11.45 -23.93 -5.93
N TYR A 177 -10.41 -23.92 -6.76
CA TYR A 177 -10.52 -24.16 -8.20
C TYR A 177 -9.76 -25.39 -8.68
N GLY A 178 -9.02 -26.09 -7.83
CA GLY A 178 -8.35 -27.35 -8.15
C GLY A 178 -7.16 -27.23 -9.12
N HIS A 179 -6.56 -26.05 -9.27
CA HIS A 179 -5.43 -25.81 -10.19
C HIS A 179 -4.27 -25.13 -9.49
#